data_e14978911006e15f1f3eca7aff335971
#
_entry.id   e14978911006e15f1f3eca7aff335971
#
_cell.length_a   1.000
_cell.length_b   1.000
_cell.length_c   1.000
_cell.angle_alpha   90.00
_cell.angle_beta   90.00
_cell.angle_gamma   90.00
#
_symmetry.space_group_name_H-M   'P 1'
#
loop_
_entity.id
_entity.type
_entity.pdbx_description
1 polymer ?
#
loop_
_entity_poly.entity_id
_entity_poly.type
_entity_poly.pdbx_seq_one_letter_code
_entity_poly.pdbx_strand_id
1 'polypeptide(L)'
;MPIQQFDTGLKEQQGVKKLEITPEENFNNKTKVRGYLKTIIEGGISKLDQNIENFFNKDVKVNCFHPVNEFEGANTFKEKFWLPLFEAFPDIERREQVVIGGTFRDRVQVGSVSMLSGTFKKPIFGIKPINKMVNLKCCEVHELKNDKIVESYILIDLLDLIFQTGINPINPSRGSEGNWLNPINTDGVNFFEKDMKVSEASLDQSLTMQRSLNIKPELETNSDQDLKEKLINHPQSEFWHDKMIWYGPSGIGTGRKLEGFVVNHQLPFRKTFKERNYWKLGHYCELGDGNFSMTAGWHSICLLYTSPSPRD
;
A
#
# COMPACT_ATOMS: atom_id res chain seq x y z
N MET A 1 2.35 -30.91 4.67
CA MET A 1 1.87 -30.12 5.81
C MET A 1 0.41 -29.78 5.56
N PRO A 2 -0.52 -29.86 6.53
CA PRO A 2 -1.91 -29.57 6.29
C PRO A 2 -2.05 -28.08 5.91
N ILE A 3 -2.79 -27.83 4.85
CA ILE A 3 -3.14 -26.49 4.37
C ILE A 3 -3.95 -25.84 5.50
N GLN A 4 -3.33 -24.97 6.28
CA GLN A 4 -4.07 -24.16 7.23
C GLN A 4 -4.89 -23.15 6.46
N GLN A 5 -6.20 -23.17 6.65
CA GLN A 5 -7.14 -22.21 6.11
C GLN A 5 -6.70 -20.79 6.46
N PHE A 6 -6.83 -19.93 5.49
CA PHE A 6 -6.60 -18.50 5.59
C PHE A 6 -7.45 -17.89 6.69
N ASP A 7 -6.81 -17.52 7.76
CA ASP A 7 -7.41 -16.67 8.78
C ASP A 7 -6.87 -15.27 8.61
N THR A 8 -7.69 -14.34 8.16
CA THR A 8 -7.36 -12.95 7.87
C THR A 8 -6.95 -12.15 9.11
N GLY A 9 -6.19 -12.72 10.03
CA GLY A 9 -5.80 -12.08 11.29
C GLY A 9 -6.90 -12.06 12.36
N LEU A 10 -8.15 -12.39 12.00
CA LEU A 10 -9.29 -12.31 12.92
C LEU A 10 -9.22 -13.32 14.07
N LYS A 11 -8.56 -14.47 13.90
CA LYS A 11 -8.42 -15.46 15.00
C LYS A 11 -7.26 -15.16 15.94
N GLU A 12 -6.22 -14.44 15.48
CA GLU A 12 -5.17 -13.96 16.39
C GLU A 12 -5.64 -12.79 17.25
N GLN A 13 -6.80 -12.20 16.93
CA GLN A 13 -7.42 -11.12 17.70
C GLN A 13 -8.17 -11.61 18.95
N GLN A 14 -8.36 -12.91 19.14
CA GLN A 14 -8.98 -13.42 20.37
C GLN A 14 -8.05 -13.14 21.55
N GLY A 15 -8.30 -12.01 22.23
CA GLY A 15 -7.58 -11.59 23.43
C GLY A 15 -6.90 -10.22 23.39
N VAL A 16 -6.67 -9.63 22.22
CA VAL A 16 -6.17 -8.25 22.13
C VAL A 16 -7.36 -7.29 22.12
N LYS A 17 -7.53 -6.53 23.20
CA LYS A 17 -8.57 -5.49 23.25
C LYS A 17 -8.24 -4.42 22.20
N LYS A 18 -9.19 -4.16 21.27
CA LYS A 18 -9.07 -3.05 20.34
C LYS A 18 -9.02 -1.75 21.15
N LEU A 19 -8.04 -0.92 20.86
CA LEU A 19 -7.97 0.42 21.41
C LEU A 19 -9.09 1.26 20.80
N GLU A 20 -9.88 1.92 21.65
CA GLU A 20 -10.93 2.84 21.23
C GLU A 20 -10.37 4.27 21.26
N ILE A 21 -10.62 5.03 20.21
CA ILE A 21 -10.29 6.45 20.11
C ILE A 21 -11.53 7.22 19.66
N THR A 22 -11.63 8.48 20.04
CA THR A 22 -12.69 9.38 19.59
C THR A 22 -12.46 9.85 18.16
N PRO A 23 -13.51 10.33 17.45
CA PRO A 23 -13.34 10.97 16.14
C PRO A 23 -12.32 12.11 16.13
N GLU A 24 -12.32 12.93 17.20
CA GLU A 24 -11.40 14.05 17.38
C GLU A 24 -9.95 13.57 17.53
N GLU A 25 -9.72 12.53 18.33
CA GLU A 25 -8.39 11.91 18.48
C GLU A 25 -7.91 11.33 17.15
N ASN A 26 -8.79 10.65 16.40
CA ASN A 26 -8.45 10.12 15.08
C ASN A 26 -8.03 11.24 14.12
N PHE A 27 -8.81 12.31 14.04
CA PHE A 27 -8.49 13.45 13.19
C PHE A 27 -7.19 14.15 13.61
N ASN A 28 -6.96 14.30 14.89
CA ASN A 28 -5.74 14.89 15.44
C ASN A 28 -4.51 14.03 15.10
N ASN A 29 -4.61 12.69 15.20
CA ASN A 29 -3.53 11.78 14.83
C ASN A 29 -3.19 11.86 13.35
N LYS A 30 -4.20 11.89 12.45
CA LYS A 30 -3.98 12.13 11.02
C LYS A 30 -3.24 13.44 10.77
N THR A 31 -3.74 14.53 11.34
CA THR A 31 -3.17 15.88 11.18
C THR A 31 -1.73 15.93 11.68
N LYS A 32 -1.45 15.28 12.79
CA LYS A 32 -0.11 15.20 13.40
C LYS A 32 0.88 14.48 12.50
N VAL A 33 0.58 13.26 12.06
CA VAL A 33 1.47 12.49 11.18
C VAL A 33 1.70 13.21 9.84
N ARG A 34 0.63 13.76 9.25
CA ARG A 34 0.76 14.61 8.05
C ARG A 34 1.70 15.79 8.28
N GLY A 35 1.52 16.47 9.41
CA GLY A 35 2.37 17.61 9.79
C GLY A 35 3.84 17.21 9.90
N TYR A 36 4.15 16.05 10.47
CA TYR A 36 5.51 15.53 10.56
C TYR A 36 6.13 15.29 9.19
N LEU A 37 5.42 14.52 8.33
CA LEU A 37 5.90 14.20 6.99
C LEU A 37 6.06 15.45 6.12
N LYS A 38 5.12 16.38 6.19
CA LYS A 38 5.22 17.69 5.52
C LYS A 38 6.44 18.45 5.98
N THR A 39 6.65 18.56 7.29
CA THR A 39 7.79 19.30 7.87
C THR A 39 9.13 18.68 7.48
N ILE A 40 9.22 17.35 7.37
CA ILE A 40 10.42 16.67 6.89
C ILE A 40 10.71 17.05 5.42
N ILE A 41 9.70 16.95 4.56
CA ILE A 41 9.83 17.28 3.13
C ILE A 41 10.23 18.75 2.95
N GLU A 42 9.53 19.68 3.59
CA GLU A 42 9.80 21.12 3.48
C GLU A 42 11.13 21.53 4.11
N GLY A 43 11.56 20.83 5.16
CA GLY A 43 12.85 21.06 5.81
C GLY A 43 14.05 20.58 5.00
N GLY A 44 13.85 19.57 4.15
CA GLY A 44 14.91 18.98 3.34
C GLY A 44 16.10 18.50 4.17
N ILE A 45 17.25 18.39 3.54
CA ILE A 45 18.49 17.91 4.18
C ILE A 45 18.91 18.82 5.36
N SER A 46 18.71 20.12 5.25
CA SER A 46 19.21 21.09 6.24
C SER A 46 18.56 20.94 7.63
N LYS A 47 17.33 20.44 7.71
CA LYS A 47 16.60 20.21 8.97
C LYS A 47 16.34 18.74 9.26
N LEU A 48 16.93 17.85 8.47
CA LEU A 48 16.60 16.43 8.52
C LEU A 48 16.91 15.83 9.89
N ASP A 49 18.08 16.10 10.47
CA ASP A 49 18.47 15.56 11.79
C ASP A 49 17.48 15.97 12.88
N GLN A 50 17.16 17.25 12.95
CA GLN A 50 16.20 17.79 13.92
C GLN A 50 14.81 17.19 13.73
N ASN A 51 14.33 17.08 12.49
CA ASN A 51 13.01 16.55 12.21
C ASN A 51 12.91 15.05 12.53
N ILE A 52 13.94 14.28 12.21
CA ILE A 52 13.99 12.86 12.56
C ILE A 52 13.96 12.66 14.06
N GLU A 53 14.77 13.41 14.82
CA GLU A 53 14.79 13.36 16.28
C GLU A 53 13.44 13.76 16.89
N ASN A 54 12.79 14.79 16.34
CA ASN A 54 11.53 15.31 16.87
C ASN A 54 10.35 14.37 16.62
N PHE A 55 10.26 13.73 15.46
CA PHE A 55 9.04 13.05 15.02
C PHE A 55 9.11 11.53 15.13
N PHE A 56 10.29 10.94 15.15
CA PHE A 56 10.45 9.50 15.26
C PHE A 56 11.00 9.09 16.63
N ASN A 57 10.59 7.91 17.05
CA ASN A 57 11.25 7.26 18.19
C ASN A 57 12.68 6.88 17.79
N LYS A 58 13.64 6.97 18.73
CA LYS A 58 15.03 6.62 18.45
C LYS A 58 15.21 5.20 17.92
N ASP A 59 14.36 4.27 18.39
CA ASP A 59 14.37 2.85 18.04
C ASP A 59 13.22 2.52 17.05
N VAL A 60 12.81 3.46 16.19
CA VAL A 60 11.72 3.28 15.23
C VAL A 60 11.99 2.07 14.35
N LYS A 61 10.97 1.22 14.18
CA LYS A 61 11.01 0.10 13.24
C LYS A 61 10.56 0.56 11.88
N VAL A 62 11.30 0.21 10.85
CA VAL A 62 11.00 0.61 9.48
C VAL A 62 10.98 -0.61 8.58
N ASN A 63 9.85 -0.80 7.93
CA ASN A 63 9.60 -1.86 6.97
C ASN A 63 9.43 -1.22 5.60
N CYS A 64 10.43 -1.32 4.76
CA CYS A 64 10.46 -0.70 3.44
C CYS A 64 10.48 -1.75 2.32
N PHE A 65 10.24 -1.25 1.12
CA PHE A 65 10.42 -1.97 -0.13
C PHE A 65 11.91 -2.35 -0.37
N HIS A 66 12.15 -3.35 -1.21
CA HIS A 66 13.50 -3.64 -1.69
C HIS A 66 14.01 -2.50 -2.61
N PRO A 67 15.29 -2.03 -2.52
CA PRO A 67 16.40 -2.61 -1.76
C PRO A 67 16.62 -2.01 -0.36
N VAL A 68 15.74 -1.15 0.12
CA VAL A 68 15.87 -0.52 1.45
C VAL A 68 15.67 -1.54 2.57
N ASN A 69 14.67 -2.42 2.41
CA ASN A 69 14.33 -3.52 3.31
C ASN A 69 13.97 -3.07 4.74
N GLU A 70 14.02 -3.99 5.68
CA GLU A 70 13.70 -3.78 7.09
C GLU A 70 14.94 -3.33 7.86
N PHE A 71 14.73 -2.43 8.82
CA PHE A 71 15.77 -1.98 9.76
C PHE A 71 15.14 -1.29 10.97
N GLU A 72 15.98 -1.00 11.97
CA GLU A 72 15.60 -0.25 13.18
C GLU A 72 16.50 0.98 13.35
N GLY A 73 15.96 1.99 14.03
CA GLY A 73 16.66 3.20 14.44
C GLY A 73 16.46 4.41 13.54
N ALA A 74 16.21 5.53 14.19
CA ALA A 74 15.92 6.81 13.53
C ALA A 74 17.08 7.30 12.65
N ASN A 75 18.33 7.13 13.11
CA ASN A 75 19.51 7.46 12.30
C ASN A 75 19.65 6.58 11.07
N THR A 76 19.40 5.27 11.22
CA THR A 76 19.41 4.34 10.09
C THR A 76 18.33 4.72 9.06
N PHE A 77 17.16 5.17 9.55
CA PHE A 77 16.07 5.64 8.67
C PHE A 77 16.48 6.89 7.88
N LYS A 78 17.12 7.84 8.56
CA LYS A 78 17.70 9.00 7.89
C LYS A 78 18.67 8.59 6.79
N GLU A 79 19.63 7.72 7.09
CA GLU A 79 20.71 7.36 6.17
C GLU A 79 20.26 6.48 4.99
N LYS A 80 19.37 5.52 5.26
CA LYS A 80 18.95 4.56 4.22
C LYS A 80 17.81 5.03 3.33
N PHE A 81 16.98 5.95 3.80
CA PHE A 81 15.78 6.36 3.10
C PHE A 81 15.73 7.86 2.81
N TRP A 82 15.72 8.72 3.86
CA TRP A 82 15.48 10.15 3.67
C TRP A 82 16.62 10.87 2.96
N LEU A 83 17.85 10.63 3.36
CA LEU A 83 19.01 11.30 2.74
C LEU A 83 19.17 10.91 1.27
N PRO A 84 19.15 9.62 0.88
CA PRO A 84 19.16 9.25 -0.55
C PRO A 84 17.99 9.85 -1.35
N LEU A 85 16.80 9.93 -0.74
CA LEU A 85 15.61 10.49 -1.39
C LEU A 85 15.80 11.99 -1.69
N PHE A 86 16.25 12.79 -0.70
CA PHE A 86 16.51 14.22 -0.88
C PHE A 86 17.69 14.49 -1.82
N GLU A 87 18.70 13.64 -1.81
CA GLU A 87 19.81 13.77 -2.75
C GLU A 87 19.38 13.49 -4.18
N ALA A 88 18.55 12.48 -4.38
CA ALA A 88 18.04 12.13 -5.69
C ALA A 88 17.05 13.18 -6.24
N PHE A 89 16.24 13.75 -5.36
CA PHE A 89 15.15 14.68 -5.66
C PHE A 89 15.26 15.95 -4.80
N PRO A 90 16.15 16.91 -5.14
CA PRO A 90 16.39 18.09 -4.29
C PRO A 90 15.19 19.02 -4.13
N ASP A 91 14.24 18.96 -5.05
CA ASP A 91 13.00 19.73 -5.09
C ASP A 91 11.76 18.88 -4.83
N ILE A 92 11.89 17.81 -4.05
CA ILE A 92 10.82 16.87 -3.79
C ILE A 92 9.64 17.54 -3.08
N GLU A 93 8.43 17.23 -3.55
CA GLU A 93 7.15 17.61 -2.96
C GLU A 93 6.35 16.37 -2.61
N ARG A 94 5.56 16.45 -1.52
CA ARG A 94 4.59 15.42 -1.14
C ARG A 94 3.18 15.89 -1.45
N ARG A 95 2.46 15.12 -2.25
CA ARG A 95 1.07 15.35 -2.63
C ARG A 95 0.21 14.20 -2.16
N GLU A 96 -0.49 14.40 -1.07
CA GLU A 96 -1.36 13.39 -0.48
C GLU A 96 -2.65 13.25 -1.28
N GLN A 97 -3.11 12.03 -1.46
CA GLN A 97 -4.36 11.69 -2.13
C GLN A 97 -5.41 11.17 -1.15
N VAL A 98 -5.00 10.30 -0.25
CA VAL A 98 -5.84 9.75 0.81
C VAL A 98 -5.00 9.67 2.09
N VAL A 99 -5.58 10.13 3.20
CA VAL A 99 -5.00 9.97 4.54
C VAL A 99 -6.10 9.52 5.48
N ILE A 100 -5.94 8.35 6.05
CA ILE A 100 -6.89 7.77 6.98
C ILE A 100 -6.21 7.41 8.29
N GLY A 101 -6.96 7.46 9.36
CA GLY A 101 -6.51 7.10 10.69
C GLY A 101 -7.41 6.06 11.32
N GLY A 102 -6.96 5.51 12.42
CA GLY A 102 -7.73 4.57 13.21
C GLY A 102 -6.86 3.76 14.15
N THR A 103 -7.45 2.69 14.66
CA THR A 103 -6.76 1.75 15.50
C THR A 103 -6.80 0.36 14.90
N PHE A 104 -5.68 -0.33 14.96
CA PHE A 104 -5.58 -1.74 14.65
C PHE A 104 -4.99 -2.47 15.85
N ARG A 105 -5.79 -3.35 16.47
CA ARG A 105 -5.47 -3.97 17.77
C ARG A 105 -5.33 -2.87 18.85
N ASP A 106 -4.20 -2.83 19.54
CA ASP A 106 -3.85 -1.84 20.56
C ASP A 106 -3.01 -0.66 20.05
N ARG A 107 -2.93 -0.49 18.71
CA ARG A 107 -2.06 0.48 18.05
C ARG A 107 -2.86 1.57 17.36
N VAL A 108 -2.42 2.81 17.51
CA VAL A 108 -2.90 3.94 16.72
C VAL A 108 -2.10 4.00 15.43
N GLN A 109 -2.77 3.99 14.31
CA GLN A 109 -2.13 4.01 12.99
C GLN A 109 -2.72 5.10 12.09
N VAL A 110 -1.86 5.66 11.25
CA VAL A 110 -2.23 6.56 10.16
C VAL A 110 -1.66 6.01 8.87
N GLY A 111 -2.54 5.77 7.92
CA GLY A 111 -2.18 5.30 6.60
C GLY A 111 -2.37 6.37 5.54
N SER A 112 -1.54 6.38 4.51
CA SER A 112 -1.66 7.33 3.41
C SER A 112 -1.30 6.73 2.06
N VAL A 113 -1.95 7.28 1.03
CA VAL A 113 -1.57 7.15 -0.37
C VAL A 113 -1.16 8.53 -0.84
N SER A 114 0.05 8.65 -1.36
CA SER A 114 0.62 9.92 -1.78
C SER A 114 1.44 9.79 -3.06
N MET A 115 1.69 10.93 -3.68
CA MET A 115 2.62 11.08 -4.79
C MET A 115 3.77 11.96 -4.31
N LEU A 116 5.00 11.43 -4.38
CA LEU A 116 6.21 12.22 -4.18
C LEU A 116 6.68 12.67 -5.57
N SER A 117 6.69 13.98 -5.81
CA SER A 117 7.03 14.56 -7.11
C SER A 117 8.32 15.36 -7.00
N GLY A 118 9.23 15.19 -7.93
CA GLY A 118 10.49 15.95 -7.93
C GLY A 118 11.31 15.74 -9.18
N THR A 119 12.34 16.55 -9.35
CA THR A 119 13.30 16.42 -10.45
C THR A 119 14.36 15.38 -10.11
N PHE A 120 14.40 14.28 -10.85
CA PHE A 120 15.33 13.18 -10.64
C PHE A 120 16.75 13.56 -11.07
N LYS A 121 17.61 13.95 -10.11
CA LYS A 121 18.93 14.56 -10.33
C LYS A 121 20.11 13.64 -10.07
N LYS A 122 20.01 12.74 -9.05
CA LYS A 122 21.09 11.80 -8.69
C LYS A 122 20.58 10.37 -8.66
N PRO A 123 21.44 9.36 -8.86
CA PRO A 123 21.03 7.96 -8.81
C PRO A 123 20.41 7.59 -7.45
N ILE A 124 19.37 6.77 -7.48
CA ILE A 124 18.76 6.19 -6.28
C ILE A 124 18.43 4.71 -6.54
N PHE A 125 18.74 3.84 -5.60
CA PHE A 125 18.42 2.40 -5.65
C PHE A 125 18.86 1.71 -6.96
N GLY A 126 20.00 2.13 -7.52
CA GLY A 126 20.51 1.60 -8.80
C GLY A 126 19.88 2.21 -10.06
N ILE A 127 18.89 3.09 -9.92
CA ILE A 127 18.20 3.75 -11.03
C ILE A 127 18.94 5.04 -11.39
N LYS A 128 19.25 5.21 -12.68
CA LYS A 128 19.98 6.40 -13.18
C LYS A 128 19.02 7.58 -13.34
N PRO A 129 19.47 8.82 -13.01
CA PRO A 129 18.67 10.02 -13.14
C PRO A 129 18.48 10.43 -14.60
N ILE A 130 17.37 11.12 -14.86
CA ILE A 130 17.03 11.63 -16.20
C ILE A 130 16.95 13.16 -16.28
N ASN A 131 17.18 13.85 -15.17
CA ASN A 131 17.06 15.31 -15.05
C ASN A 131 15.67 15.86 -15.46
N LYS A 132 14.62 15.08 -15.28
CA LYS A 132 13.23 15.44 -15.53
C LYS A 132 12.40 15.21 -14.29
N MET A 133 11.23 15.84 -14.25
CA MET A 133 10.24 15.57 -13.20
C MET A 133 9.76 14.12 -13.30
N VAL A 134 9.67 13.48 -12.15
CA VAL A 134 9.06 12.16 -11.98
C VAL A 134 8.12 12.16 -10.79
N ASN A 135 7.23 11.18 -10.75
CA ASN A 135 6.29 10.96 -9.67
C ASN A 135 6.51 9.57 -9.06
N LEU A 136 6.69 9.50 -7.76
CA LEU A 136 6.81 8.25 -7.03
C LEU A 136 5.48 7.94 -6.33
N LYS A 137 4.81 6.88 -6.73
CA LYS A 137 3.62 6.37 -6.04
C LYS A 137 4.06 5.80 -4.71
N CYS A 138 3.50 6.30 -3.63
CA CYS A 138 3.89 5.94 -2.27
C CYS A 138 2.67 5.56 -1.43
N CYS A 139 2.73 4.41 -0.77
CA CYS A 139 1.78 3.98 0.24
C CYS A 139 2.53 3.82 1.56
N GLU A 140 1.97 4.37 2.64
CA GLU A 140 2.61 4.36 3.94
C GLU A 140 1.62 4.05 5.04
N VAL A 141 2.10 3.40 6.09
CA VAL A 141 1.40 3.24 7.37
C VAL A 141 2.38 3.58 8.49
N HIS A 142 1.97 4.45 9.39
CA HIS A 142 2.78 4.88 10.52
C HIS A 142 2.04 4.59 11.83
N GLU A 143 2.70 3.92 12.77
CA GLU A 143 2.21 3.76 14.13
C GLU A 143 2.64 4.95 14.99
N LEU A 144 1.67 5.57 15.64
CA LEU A 144 1.89 6.71 16.54
C LEU A 144 1.77 6.27 17.99
N LYS A 145 2.79 6.59 18.80
CA LYS A 145 2.80 6.36 20.25
C LYS A 145 3.55 7.46 20.95
N ASN A 146 2.94 8.04 21.99
CA ASN A 146 3.52 9.15 22.75
C ASN A 146 4.00 10.30 21.83
N ASP A 147 3.18 10.70 20.87
CA ASP A 147 3.44 11.76 19.90
C ASP A 147 4.66 11.53 18.99
N LYS A 148 5.17 10.30 18.90
CA LYS A 148 6.24 9.93 17.98
C LYS A 148 5.82 8.73 17.12
N ILE A 149 6.35 8.69 15.91
CA ILE A 149 6.26 7.53 15.05
C ILE A 149 7.20 6.45 15.58
N VAL A 150 6.66 5.28 15.92
CA VAL A 150 7.41 4.15 16.49
C VAL A 150 7.61 3.02 15.51
N GLU A 151 6.74 2.92 14.48
CA GLU A 151 6.88 1.96 13.40
C GLU A 151 6.36 2.57 12.09
N SER A 152 7.02 2.27 10.98
CA SER A 152 6.66 2.73 9.64
C SER A 152 6.72 1.59 8.65
N TYR A 153 5.71 1.51 7.80
CA TYR A 153 5.66 0.64 6.62
C TYR A 153 5.59 1.54 5.40
N ILE A 154 6.53 1.40 4.47
CA ILE A 154 6.65 2.30 3.31
C ILE A 154 6.81 1.46 2.06
N LEU A 155 5.96 1.71 1.07
CA LEU A 155 6.01 1.10 -0.25
C LEU A 155 6.07 2.18 -1.32
N ILE A 156 7.14 2.18 -2.10
CA ILE A 156 7.29 3.01 -3.30
C ILE A 156 7.30 2.10 -4.53
N ASP A 157 6.54 2.45 -5.56
CA ASP A 157 6.53 1.72 -6.84
C ASP A 157 7.79 2.09 -7.66
N LEU A 158 8.89 1.37 -7.38
CA LEU A 158 10.16 1.59 -8.11
C LEU A 158 10.09 1.19 -9.58
N LEU A 159 9.23 0.25 -9.93
CA LEU A 159 9.05 -0.13 -11.33
C LEU A 159 8.43 1.03 -12.12
N ASP A 160 7.52 1.79 -11.51
CA ASP A 160 6.98 3.02 -12.09
C ASP A 160 8.08 4.06 -12.34
N LEU A 161 8.99 4.26 -11.37
CA LEU A 161 10.15 5.13 -11.56
C LEU A 161 11.03 4.68 -12.74
N ILE A 162 11.29 3.37 -12.85
CA ILE A 162 12.07 2.81 -13.97
C ILE A 162 11.38 3.11 -15.30
N PHE A 163 10.07 2.90 -15.40
CA PHE A 163 9.31 3.23 -16.62
C PHE A 163 9.39 4.72 -16.97
N GLN A 164 9.32 5.61 -15.97
CA GLN A 164 9.46 7.07 -16.20
C GLN A 164 10.86 7.45 -16.69
N THR A 165 11.89 6.61 -16.47
CA THR A 165 13.23 6.84 -17.08
C THR A 165 13.30 6.44 -18.57
N GLY A 166 12.23 5.86 -19.12
CA GLY A 166 12.20 5.34 -20.49
C GLY A 166 12.70 3.90 -20.63
N ILE A 167 13.00 3.23 -19.52
CA ILE A 167 13.43 1.83 -19.51
C ILE A 167 12.22 0.94 -19.25
N ASN A 168 12.00 -0.05 -20.11
CA ASN A 168 10.96 -1.06 -19.95
C ASN A 168 11.61 -2.42 -19.67
N PRO A 169 11.88 -2.77 -18.40
CA PRO A 169 12.59 -4.01 -18.06
C PRO A 169 11.73 -5.27 -18.19
N ILE A 170 10.42 -5.09 -18.33
CA ILE A 170 9.42 -6.17 -18.49
C ILE A 170 8.49 -5.85 -19.67
N ASN A 171 7.66 -6.81 -20.05
CA ASN A 171 6.63 -6.60 -21.06
C ASN A 171 5.65 -5.48 -20.66
N PRO A 172 5.06 -4.77 -21.62
CA PRO A 172 4.04 -3.75 -21.33
C PRO A 172 2.91 -4.29 -20.46
N SER A 173 2.46 -3.46 -19.52
CA SER A 173 1.32 -3.76 -18.66
C SER A 173 0.07 -4.03 -19.48
N ARG A 174 -0.80 -4.89 -18.97
CA ARG A 174 -2.10 -5.14 -19.59
C ARG A 174 -3.08 -4.00 -19.37
N GLY A 175 -3.00 -3.35 -18.21
CA GLY A 175 -3.72 -2.12 -17.90
C GLY A 175 -2.97 -0.87 -18.33
N SER A 176 -3.56 0.28 -18.09
CA SER A 176 -2.92 1.57 -18.37
C SER A 176 -1.87 1.89 -17.31
N GLU A 177 -0.68 2.24 -17.75
CA GLU A 177 0.30 2.89 -16.85
C GLU A 177 -0.09 4.37 -16.69
N GLY A 178 0.08 4.89 -15.51
CA GLY A 178 -0.24 6.28 -15.27
C GLY A 178 -0.30 6.67 -13.80
N ASN A 179 -0.61 7.92 -13.58
CA ASN A 179 -0.76 8.45 -12.23
C ASN A 179 -2.07 8.00 -11.60
N TRP A 180 -2.03 7.75 -10.30
CA TRP A 180 -3.22 7.56 -9.50
C TRP A 180 -3.95 8.90 -9.35
N LEU A 181 -5.24 8.89 -9.57
CA LEU A 181 -6.07 10.08 -9.40
C LEU A 181 -6.52 10.20 -7.96
N ASN A 182 -6.62 11.44 -7.49
CA ASN A 182 -7.26 11.73 -6.21
C ASN A 182 -8.74 11.34 -6.25
N PRO A 183 -9.37 11.08 -5.09
CA PRO A 183 -10.82 10.94 -5.01
C PRO A 183 -11.52 12.15 -5.66
N ILE A 184 -12.43 11.90 -6.60
CA ILE A 184 -13.04 12.98 -7.41
C ILE A 184 -14.19 13.64 -6.66
N ASN A 185 -14.93 12.86 -5.87
CA ASN A 185 -16.20 13.30 -5.25
C ASN A 185 -16.07 13.62 -3.76
N THR A 186 -14.93 13.39 -3.15
CA THR A 186 -14.70 13.59 -1.72
C THR A 186 -13.27 14.06 -1.47
N ASP A 187 -13.08 14.83 -0.41
CA ASP A 187 -11.74 15.10 0.11
C ASP A 187 -11.22 13.84 0.84
N GLY A 188 -10.22 13.21 0.28
CA GLY A 188 -9.56 12.02 0.85
C GLY A 188 -8.52 12.34 1.93
N VAL A 189 -8.27 13.62 2.23
CA VAL A 189 -7.12 14.05 3.06
C VAL A 189 -7.57 14.75 4.34
N ASN A 190 -8.47 15.74 4.24
CA ASN A 190 -8.85 16.60 5.38
C ASN A 190 -10.24 16.27 5.95
N PHE A 191 -10.85 15.18 5.52
CA PHE A 191 -12.16 14.81 6.00
C PHE A 191 -12.16 14.45 7.49
N PHE A 192 -13.26 14.73 8.14
CA PHE A 192 -13.53 14.43 9.55
C PHE A 192 -14.81 13.61 9.64
N GLU A 193 -14.69 12.33 9.97
CA GLU A 193 -15.84 11.46 10.18
C GLU A 193 -16.23 11.46 11.66
N LYS A 194 -17.47 11.84 11.92
CA LYS A 194 -18.03 11.87 13.28
C LYS A 194 -18.65 10.54 13.68
N ASP A 195 -19.16 9.80 12.71
CA ASP A 195 -19.82 8.51 12.98
C ASP A 195 -18.84 7.35 12.75
N MET A 196 -18.32 6.84 13.84
CA MET A 196 -17.39 5.70 13.80
C MET A 196 -18.02 4.45 13.19
N LYS A 197 -19.35 4.32 13.16
CA LYS A 197 -20.03 3.18 12.52
C LYS A 197 -19.87 3.20 11.02
N VAL A 198 -19.79 4.37 10.39
CA VAL A 198 -19.49 4.50 8.94
C VAL A 198 -18.09 3.96 8.66
N SER A 199 -17.13 4.32 9.49
CA SER A 199 -15.74 3.84 9.40
C SER A 199 -15.64 2.32 9.57
N GLU A 200 -16.35 1.77 10.54
CA GLU A 200 -16.40 0.32 10.79
C GLU A 200 -17.06 -0.43 9.62
N ALA A 201 -18.16 0.09 9.10
CA ALA A 201 -18.86 -0.51 7.95
C ALA A 201 -17.98 -0.53 6.69
N SER A 202 -17.23 0.54 6.43
CA SER A 202 -16.31 0.62 5.29
C SER A 202 -15.18 -0.41 5.40
N LEU A 203 -14.64 -0.59 6.60
CA LEU A 203 -13.61 -1.61 6.84
C LEU A 203 -14.18 -3.03 6.71
N ASP A 204 -15.33 -3.30 7.32
CA ASP A 204 -15.96 -4.63 7.28
C ASP A 204 -16.33 -5.04 5.84
N GLN A 205 -16.84 -4.09 5.04
CA GLN A 205 -17.10 -4.32 3.62
C GLN A 205 -15.82 -4.71 2.87
N SER A 206 -14.70 -4.02 3.11
CA SER A 206 -13.43 -4.32 2.47
C SER A 206 -12.86 -5.68 2.90
N LEU A 207 -12.94 -6.01 4.17
CA LEU A 207 -12.49 -7.31 4.68
C LEU A 207 -13.39 -8.46 4.16
N THR A 208 -14.68 -8.23 4.05
CA THR A 208 -15.62 -9.22 3.49
C THR A 208 -15.35 -9.44 2.01
N MET A 209 -15.08 -8.37 1.24
CA MET A 209 -14.65 -8.47 -0.15
C MET A 209 -13.37 -9.29 -0.28
N GLN A 210 -12.35 -9.01 0.55
CA GLN A 210 -11.09 -9.77 0.52
C GLN A 210 -11.28 -11.26 0.85
N ARG A 211 -12.17 -11.58 1.79
CA ARG A 211 -12.54 -12.98 2.06
C ARG A 211 -13.20 -13.63 0.84
N SER A 212 -14.05 -12.91 0.13
CA SER A 212 -14.69 -13.41 -1.09
C SER A 212 -13.67 -13.71 -2.20
N LEU A 213 -12.60 -12.93 -2.33
CA LEU A 213 -11.51 -13.17 -3.29
C LEU A 213 -10.79 -14.51 -3.06
N ASN A 214 -10.81 -15.03 -1.83
CA ASN A 214 -10.19 -16.30 -1.47
C ASN A 214 -11.06 -17.51 -1.77
N ILE A 215 -12.34 -17.34 -2.07
CA ILE A 215 -13.20 -18.42 -2.53
C ILE A 215 -12.63 -18.89 -3.87
N LYS A 216 -12.26 -20.16 -3.94
CA LYS A 216 -11.77 -20.74 -5.20
C LYS A 216 -12.98 -20.92 -6.13
N PRO A 217 -13.07 -20.19 -7.25
CA PRO A 217 -14.00 -20.62 -8.29
C PRO A 217 -13.56 -22.03 -8.74
N GLU A 218 -14.49 -22.87 -9.11
CA GLU A 218 -14.17 -24.12 -9.80
C GLU A 218 -13.49 -23.76 -11.14
N LEU A 219 -12.16 -23.78 -11.13
CA LEU A 219 -11.32 -23.25 -12.23
C LEU A 219 -10.91 -24.33 -13.21
N GLU A 220 -11.52 -25.50 -13.19
CA GLU A 220 -11.30 -26.54 -14.19
C GLU A 220 -11.88 -26.11 -15.53
N THR A 221 -11.16 -25.25 -16.22
CA THR A 221 -11.46 -24.84 -17.57
C THR A 221 -10.18 -24.55 -18.34
N ASN A 222 -10.15 -24.98 -19.60
CA ASN A 222 -9.07 -24.68 -20.54
C ASN A 222 -9.34 -23.42 -21.37
N SER A 223 -10.50 -22.79 -21.20
CA SER A 223 -10.92 -21.59 -21.95
C SER A 223 -10.73 -20.33 -21.12
N ASP A 224 -10.01 -19.36 -21.67
CA ASP A 224 -9.83 -18.02 -21.07
C ASP A 224 -11.16 -17.29 -20.95
N GLN A 225 -12.07 -17.50 -21.90
CA GLN A 225 -13.37 -16.87 -21.90
C GLN A 225 -14.24 -17.41 -20.76
N ASP A 226 -14.27 -18.72 -20.56
CA ASP A 226 -15.00 -19.35 -19.45
C ASP A 226 -14.44 -18.93 -18.10
N LEU A 227 -13.10 -18.90 -17.95
CA LEU A 227 -12.46 -18.41 -16.73
C LEU A 227 -12.79 -16.94 -16.46
N LYS A 228 -12.78 -16.09 -17.48
CA LYS A 228 -13.17 -14.68 -17.36
C LYS A 228 -14.61 -14.55 -16.87
N GLU A 229 -15.55 -15.29 -17.46
CA GLU A 229 -16.97 -15.27 -17.07
C GLU A 229 -17.17 -15.76 -15.61
N LYS A 230 -16.49 -16.82 -15.21
CA LYS A 230 -16.50 -17.31 -13.82
C LYS A 230 -15.96 -16.27 -12.84
N LEU A 231 -14.91 -15.54 -13.20
CA LEU A 231 -14.33 -14.49 -12.34
C LEU A 231 -15.23 -13.24 -12.25
N ILE A 232 -15.90 -12.87 -13.34
CA ILE A 232 -16.85 -11.74 -13.35
C ILE A 232 -18.11 -12.07 -12.51
N ASN A 233 -18.59 -13.32 -12.58
CA ASN A 233 -19.75 -13.79 -11.82
C ASN A 233 -19.40 -14.32 -10.42
N HIS A 234 -18.15 -14.19 -10.00
CA HIS A 234 -17.70 -14.59 -8.69
C HIS A 234 -18.32 -13.69 -7.59
N PRO A 235 -18.55 -14.19 -6.35
CA PRO A 235 -19.13 -13.40 -5.25
C PRO A 235 -18.48 -12.04 -5.00
N GLN A 236 -17.21 -11.87 -5.36
CA GLN A 236 -16.56 -10.55 -5.31
C GLN A 236 -17.29 -9.45 -6.09
N SER A 237 -18.06 -9.81 -7.13
CA SER A 237 -18.74 -8.84 -8.00
C SER A 237 -19.71 -7.93 -7.26
N GLU A 238 -20.27 -8.40 -6.14
CA GLU A 238 -21.21 -7.64 -5.30
C GLU A 238 -20.57 -6.44 -4.61
N PHE A 239 -19.22 -6.45 -4.46
CA PHE A 239 -18.48 -5.39 -3.77
C PHE A 239 -17.97 -4.29 -4.69
N TRP A 240 -18.05 -4.46 -6.01
CA TRP A 240 -17.47 -3.52 -6.95
C TRP A 240 -18.53 -2.60 -7.58
N HIS A 241 -18.32 -1.32 -7.42
CA HIS A 241 -19.17 -0.32 -8.07
C HIS A 241 -18.96 -0.33 -9.59
N ASP A 242 -20.03 -0.14 -10.38
CA ASP A 242 -19.98 -0.16 -11.86
C ASP A 242 -18.98 0.82 -12.49
N LYS A 243 -18.67 1.90 -11.80
CA LYS A 243 -17.73 2.94 -12.24
C LYS A 243 -16.36 2.85 -11.57
N MET A 244 -16.07 1.76 -10.86
CA MET A 244 -14.81 1.64 -10.16
C MET A 244 -13.61 1.77 -11.09
N ILE A 245 -12.51 2.26 -10.55
CA ILE A 245 -11.18 2.19 -11.14
C ILE A 245 -10.30 1.42 -10.16
N TRP A 246 -9.64 0.40 -10.67
CA TRP A 246 -8.64 -0.35 -9.91
C TRP A 246 -7.26 0.14 -10.31
N TYR A 247 -6.57 0.80 -9.40
CA TYR A 247 -5.21 1.30 -9.59
C TYR A 247 -4.20 0.19 -9.25
N GLY A 248 -3.84 -0.60 -10.25
CA GLY A 248 -2.81 -1.62 -10.10
C GLY A 248 -1.40 -1.02 -10.02
N PRO A 249 -0.44 -1.75 -9.43
CA PRO A 249 0.96 -1.36 -9.47
C PRO A 249 1.50 -1.45 -10.90
N SER A 250 2.63 -0.79 -11.13
CA SER A 250 3.33 -0.84 -12.42
C SER A 250 3.71 -2.28 -12.79
N GLY A 251 3.62 -2.60 -14.07
CA GLY A 251 3.73 -3.98 -14.59
C GLY A 251 2.39 -4.72 -14.69
N ILE A 252 1.38 -4.32 -13.93
CA ILE A 252 -0.02 -4.81 -14.08
C ILE A 252 -0.86 -3.71 -14.73
N GLY A 253 -0.73 -2.48 -14.23
CA GLY A 253 -1.42 -1.30 -14.73
C GLY A 253 -2.84 -1.15 -14.19
N THR A 254 -3.44 -0.01 -14.49
CA THR A 254 -4.77 0.40 -14.03
C THR A 254 -5.85 -0.20 -14.91
N GLY A 255 -6.90 -0.72 -14.31
CA GLY A 255 -8.08 -1.27 -14.97
C GLY A 255 -9.34 -0.52 -14.58
N ARG A 256 -10.32 -0.51 -15.50
CA ARG A 256 -11.63 0.09 -15.26
C ARG A 256 -12.68 -1.00 -15.11
N LYS A 257 -13.61 -0.84 -14.15
CA LYS A 257 -14.68 -1.78 -13.81
C LYS A 257 -14.12 -3.14 -13.37
N LEU A 258 -15.00 -4.02 -12.91
CA LEU A 258 -14.63 -5.38 -12.55
C LEU A 258 -13.98 -6.13 -13.73
N GLU A 259 -14.49 -5.91 -14.95
CA GLU A 259 -13.91 -6.54 -16.14
C GLU A 259 -12.44 -6.19 -16.33
N GLY A 260 -12.06 -4.90 -16.20
CA GLY A 260 -10.67 -4.47 -16.30
C GLY A 260 -9.79 -5.08 -15.22
N PHE A 261 -10.27 -5.15 -13.97
CA PHE A 261 -9.58 -5.83 -12.89
C PHE A 261 -9.38 -7.33 -13.18
N VAL A 262 -10.42 -8.00 -13.66
CA VAL A 262 -10.36 -9.43 -14.00
C VAL A 262 -9.36 -9.67 -15.14
N VAL A 263 -9.47 -8.93 -16.23
CA VAL A 263 -8.65 -9.16 -17.44
C VAL A 263 -7.19 -8.78 -17.22
N ASN A 264 -6.94 -7.67 -16.56
CA ASN A 264 -5.57 -7.16 -16.39
C ASN A 264 -4.80 -7.86 -15.25
N HIS A 265 -5.51 -8.28 -14.20
CA HIS A 265 -4.89 -8.83 -13.00
C HIS A 265 -5.30 -10.27 -12.69
N GLN A 266 -6.59 -10.54 -12.44
CA GLN A 266 -6.99 -11.83 -11.91
C GLN A 266 -6.78 -12.99 -12.88
N LEU A 267 -7.14 -12.82 -14.13
CA LEU A 267 -7.03 -13.86 -15.14
C LEU A 267 -5.57 -14.28 -15.38
N PRO A 268 -4.61 -13.38 -15.67
CA PRO A 268 -3.21 -13.75 -15.82
C PRO A 268 -2.63 -14.34 -14.54
N PHE A 269 -2.95 -13.75 -13.38
CA PHE A 269 -2.48 -14.24 -12.10
C PHE A 269 -2.94 -15.67 -11.81
N ARG A 270 -4.20 -15.98 -12.05
CA ARG A 270 -4.77 -17.31 -11.81
C ARG A 270 -4.25 -18.35 -12.78
N LYS A 271 -3.97 -17.98 -14.02
CA LYS A 271 -3.36 -18.86 -15.02
C LYS A 271 -1.92 -19.20 -14.71
N THR A 272 -1.16 -18.22 -14.26
CA THR A 272 0.27 -18.38 -13.96
C THR A 272 0.46 -19.18 -12.68
N PHE A 273 -0.35 -18.89 -11.66
CA PHE A 273 -0.19 -19.45 -10.32
C PHE A 273 -1.34 -20.41 -10.00
N LYS A 274 -1.33 -21.58 -10.62
CA LYS A 274 -2.35 -22.62 -10.44
C LYS A 274 -2.32 -23.20 -9.02
N GLU A 275 -1.14 -23.49 -8.51
CA GLU A 275 -0.92 -23.98 -7.15
C GLU A 275 -0.39 -22.84 -6.29
N ARG A 276 -1.17 -22.47 -5.28
CA ARG A 276 -0.84 -21.38 -4.37
C ARG A 276 -0.93 -21.86 -2.94
N ASN A 277 0.18 -21.73 -2.23
CA ASN A 277 0.19 -21.95 -0.80
C ASN A 277 -0.03 -20.61 -0.10
N TYR A 278 -1.09 -20.55 0.68
CA TYR A 278 -1.41 -19.38 1.47
C TYR A 278 -0.67 -19.46 2.80
N TRP A 279 0.15 -18.46 3.07
CA TRP A 279 0.87 -18.33 4.32
C TRP A 279 0.12 -17.35 5.23
N LYS A 280 0.10 -17.68 6.51
CA LYS A 280 -0.61 -16.88 7.52
C LYS A 280 0.30 -15.77 8.03
N LEU A 281 0.62 -14.80 7.19
CA LEU A 281 1.47 -13.68 7.60
C LEU A 281 0.68 -12.50 8.18
N GLY A 282 -0.62 -12.46 7.95
CA GLY A 282 -1.53 -11.51 8.58
C GLY A 282 -1.39 -10.07 8.14
N HIS A 283 -2.39 -9.28 8.47
CA HIS A 283 -2.34 -7.83 8.30
C HIS A 283 -1.55 -7.16 9.44
N TYR A 284 -0.83 -6.12 9.11
CA TYR A 284 -0.25 -5.19 10.08
C TYR A 284 -1.05 -3.88 10.16
N CYS A 285 -2.04 -3.69 9.27
CA CYS A 285 -2.92 -2.54 9.23
C CYS A 285 -4.31 -2.93 8.71
N GLU A 286 -5.34 -2.55 9.46
CA GLU A 286 -6.75 -2.62 9.07
C GLU A 286 -7.44 -1.36 9.61
N LEU A 287 -7.68 -0.38 8.75
CA LEU A 287 -8.25 0.92 9.12
C LEU A 287 -9.52 1.19 8.32
N GLY A 288 -10.52 1.72 8.99
CA GLY A 288 -11.68 2.37 8.39
C GLY A 288 -11.78 3.81 8.89
N ASP A 289 -12.06 4.75 7.98
CA ASP A 289 -12.17 6.17 8.30
C ASP A 289 -13.15 6.84 7.32
N GLY A 290 -14.37 7.07 7.75
CA GLY A 290 -15.46 7.48 6.88
C GLY A 290 -15.71 6.47 5.76
N ASN A 291 -15.79 6.93 4.53
CA ASN A 291 -15.98 6.09 3.36
C ASN A 291 -14.68 5.46 2.82
N PHE A 292 -13.59 5.57 3.55
CA PHE A 292 -12.30 5.01 3.18
C PHE A 292 -11.94 3.84 4.08
N SER A 293 -11.23 2.88 3.52
CA SER A 293 -10.60 1.79 4.26
C SER A 293 -9.23 1.48 3.70
N MET A 294 -8.34 1.05 4.56
CA MET A 294 -7.00 0.57 4.19
C MET A 294 -6.70 -0.74 4.87
N THR A 295 -6.24 -1.68 4.10
CA THR A 295 -5.65 -2.90 4.62
C THR A 295 -4.26 -3.06 4.05
N ALA A 296 -3.32 -3.41 4.90
CA ALA A 296 -1.96 -3.73 4.49
C ALA A 296 -1.45 -4.92 5.30
N GLY A 297 -0.67 -5.75 4.64
CA GLY A 297 -0.17 -6.97 5.24
C GLY A 297 1.03 -7.52 4.49
N TRP A 298 1.75 -8.42 5.12
CA TRP A 298 2.76 -9.21 4.46
C TRP A 298 2.11 -10.12 3.41
N HIS A 299 2.87 -10.46 2.38
CA HIS A 299 2.37 -11.36 1.34
C HIS A 299 1.85 -12.67 1.96
N SER A 300 0.62 -12.96 1.66
CA SER A 300 -0.08 -14.14 2.18
C SER A 300 -0.02 -15.35 1.24
N ILE A 301 0.64 -15.20 0.10
CA ILE A 301 0.79 -16.23 -0.93
C ILE A 301 2.27 -16.49 -1.14
N CYS A 302 2.70 -17.73 -0.91
CA CYS A 302 4.01 -18.18 -1.33
C CYS A 302 3.85 -19.11 -2.54
N LEU A 303 4.64 -18.84 -3.55
CA LEU A 303 4.73 -19.66 -4.76
C LEU A 303 5.89 -20.61 -4.57
N LEU A 304 5.58 -21.87 -4.32
CA LEU A 304 6.58 -22.92 -4.36
C LEU A 304 6.75 -23.33 -5.83
N TYR A 305 7.94 -23.09 -6.37
CA TYR A 305 8.34 -23.44 -7.74
C TYR A 305 7.60 -22.68 -8.85
N THR A 306 8.08 -21.51 -9.15
CA THR A 306 7.54 -20.69 -10.25
C THR A 306 8.21 -20.93 -11.59
N SER A 307 9.40 -21.49 -11.61
CA SER A 307 10.11 -22.04 -12.78
C SER A 307 11.39 -22.74 -12.29
N PRO A 308 11.92 -23.70 -13.05
CA PRO A 308 13.27 -24.20 -12.79
C PRO A 308 14.26 -23.04 -12.83
N SER A 309 15.16 -23.00 -11.87
CA SER A 309 16.27 -22.06 -11.88
C SER A 309 17.05 -22.23 -13.18
N PRO A 310 17.50 -21.16 -13.84
CA PRO A 310 18.39 -21.29 -14.99
C PRO A 310 19.72 -21.98 -14.69
N ARG A 311 19.91 -22.43 -13.45
CA ARG A 311 21.12 -23.11 -12.97
C ARG A 311 20.90 -24.59 -12.57
N ASP A 312 19.68 -25.11 -12.73
CA ASP A 312 19.38 -26.54 -12.50
C ASP A 312 19.42 -27.32 -13.79
#